data_5e218437ddbfcab89d2e1b331234cccc
#
_entry.id   5e218437ddbfcab89d2e1b331234cccc
#
_cell.length_a   1.000
_cell.length_b   1.000
_cell.length_c   1.000
_cell.angle_alpha   90.00
_cell.angle_beta   90.00
_cell.angle_gamma   90.00
#
_symmetry.space_group_name_H-M   'P 1'
#
loop_
_entity.id
_entity.type
_entity.pdbx_description
1 polymer ?
#
loop_
_entity_poly.entity_id
_entity_poly.type
_entity_poly.pdbx_seq_one_letter_code
_entity_poly.pdbx_strand_id
1 'polypeptide(L)'
;MEPVFSYAYIRTVMDGTNMVEVSPVLRDVLEARGLYNDDLLQHIAEEGTLVHLEELPEDIRRVFVSAHDISPLYHTRMQAAFQEYTDNAVSKTVNFPHNATKEEVAEVYTLAYKLGCKGVTIYRDGSREIQVLNLKKKEEPEAEAEPCPSPIVPRPRPDVTHGLTEKVAIGCGNLYITVNYDENGICEVFTNTGRAGGCPSQSEATAR
;
A
#
# COMPACT_ATOMS: atom_id res chain seq x y z
N MET A 1 12.53 -7.50 -7.24
CA MET A 1 13.11 -6.33 -6.55
C MET A 1 12.37 -5.98 -5.27
N GLU A 2 11.09 -6.29 -5.17
CA GLU A 2 10.38 -6.15 -3.90
C GLU A 2 10.89 -7.16 -2.88
N PRO A 3 11.15 -6.76 -1.62
CA PRO A 3 11.46 -7.70 -0.55
C PRO A 3 10.23 -8.53 -0.19
N VAL A 4 10.44 -9.63 0.53
CA VAL A 4 9.35 -10.43 1.06
C VAL A 4 8.56 -9.58 2.06
N PHE A 5 7.24 -9.53 1.92
CA PHE A 5 6.38 -8.73 2.80
C PHE A 5 6.32 -9.32 4.20
N SER A 6 6.08 -10.63 4.30
CA SER A 6 6.12 -11.40 5.54
C SER A 6 6.50 -12.85 5.24
N TYR A 7 7.16 -13.51 6.17
CA TYR A 7 7.53 -14.92 6.07
C TYR A 7 6.49 -15.87 6.66
N ALA A 8 5.62 -15.36 7.51
CA ALA A 8 4.42 -16.05 7.99
C ALA A 8 3.28 -15.05 8.13
N TYR A 9 2.06 -15.48 7.83
CA TYR A 9 0.86 -14.66 7.93
C TYR A 9 -0.36 -15.51 8.25
N ILE A 10 -1.36 -14.88 8.85
CA ILE A 10 -2.62 -15.55 9.18
C ILE A 10 -3.57 -15.37 8.01
N ARG A 11 -4.01 -16.50 7.45
CA ARG A 11 -5.06 -16.56 6.42
C ARG A 11 -6.35 -17.02 7.04
N THR A 12 -7.37 -16.17 6.98
CA THR A 12 -8.73 -16.55 7.37
C THR A 12 -9.43 -17.20 6.17
N VAL A 13 -9.85 -18.46 6.33
CA VAL A 13 -10.62 -19.20 5.33
C VAL A 13 -12.13 -18.97 5.51
N MET A 14 -12.95 -19.44 4.54
CA MET A 14 -14.38 -19.10 4.44
C MET A 14 -15.23 -19.47 5.66
N ASP A 15 -14.78 -20.40 6.49
CA ASP A 15 -15.47 -20.82 7.72
C ASP A 15 -15.05 -20.01 8.97
N GLY A 16 -14.20 -18.97 8.79
CA GLY A 16 -13.65 -18.17 9.88
C GLY A 16 -12.43 -18.79 10.57
N THR A 17 -11.96 -19.96 10.11
CA THR A 17 -10.76 -20.59 10.67
C THR A 17 -9.51 -19.84 10.25
N ASN A 18 -8.66 -19.52 11.22
CA ASN A 18 -7.35 -18.89 10.98
C ASN A 18 -6.29 -19.97 10.79
N MET A 19 -5.60 -19.92 9.67
CA MET A 19 -4.47 -20.80 9.36
C MET A 19 -3.21 -19.97 9.23
N VAL A 20 -2.13 -20.41 9.87
CA VAL A 20 -0.79 -19.82 9.70
C VAL A 20 -0.20 -20.38 8.41
N GLU A 21 0.07 -19.52 7.46
CA GLU A 21 0.75 -19.86 6.20
C GLU A 21 2.19 -19.35 6.27
N VAL A 22 3.15 -20.23 5.96
CA VAL A 22 4.58 -19.97 6.13
C VAL A 22 5.28 -20.10 4.79
N SER A 23 6.23 -19.19 4.55
CA SER A 23 7.12 -19.28 3.38
C SER A 23 7.81 -20.66 3.32
N PRO A 24 7.72 -21.38 2.19
CA PRO A 24 8.37 -22.68 2.04
C PRO A 24 9.86 -22.62 2.35
N VAL A 25 10.55 -21.57 1.93
CA VAL A 25 12.00 -21.40 2.16
C VAL A 25 12.32 -21.28 3.66
N LEU A 26 11.50 -20.53 4.42
CA LEU A 26 11.68 -20.45 5.88
C LEU A 26 11.39 -21.79 6.53
N ARG A 27 10.33 -22.47 6.12
CA ARG A 27 9.98 -23.80 6.62
C ARG A 27 11.15 -24.78 6.46
N ASP A 28 11.68 -24.91 5.24
CA ASP A 28 12.78 -25.83 4.95
C ASP A 28 14.01 -25.56 5.83
N VAL A 29 14.33 -24.29 6.09
CA VAL A 29 15.44 -23.90 6.95
C VAL A 29 15.16 -24.25 8.41
N LEU A 30 13.95 -23.97 8.92
CA LEU A 30 13.57 -24.29 10.30
C LEU A 30 13.53 -25.80 10.54
N GLU A 31 13.00 -26.59 9.59
CA GLU A 31 12.98 -28.05 9.64
C GLU A 31 14.41 -28.62 9.66
N ALA A 32 15.27 -28.16 8.76
CA ALA A 32 16.67 -28.59 8.68
C ALA A 32 17.47 -28.30 9.96
N ARG A 33 17.07 -27.27 10.72
CA ARG A 33 17.70 -26.88 12.00
C ARG A 33 16.97 -27.45 13.22
N GLY A 34 15.87 -28.18 13.05
CA GLY A 34 15.08 -28.75 14.15
C GLY A 34 14.37 -27.69 15.00
N LEU A 35 14.10 -26.51 14.42
CA LEU A 35 13.46 -25.36 15.07
C LEU A 35 11.98 -25.22 14.67
N TYR A 36 11.49 -26.02 13.72
CA TYR A 36 10.13 -25.94 13.24
C TYR A 36 9.13 -26.42 14.29
N ASN A 37 8.28 -25.53 14.76
CA ASN A 37 7.16 -25.84 15.64
C ASN A 37 6.04 -24.81 15.47
N ASP A 38 4.81 -25.18 15.82
CA ASP A 38 3.63 -24.37 15.59
C ASP A 38 3.61 -23.09 16.44
N ASP A 39 4.15 -23.13 17.66
CA ASP A 39 4.20 -21.96 18.56
C ASP A 39 5.12 -20.88 17.98
N LEU A 40 6.29 -21.28 17.47
CA LEU A 40 7.22 -20.36 16.79
C LEU A 40 6.57 -19.74 15.54
N LEU A 41 5.86 -20.54 14.74
CA LEU A 41 5.22 -20.06 13.53
C LEU A 41 4.10 -19.05 13.85
N GLN A 42 3.33 -19.32 14.90
CA GLN A 42 2.33 -18.39 15.39
C GLN A 42 2.98 -17.08 15.85
N HIS A 43 4.06 -17.16 16.59
CA HIS A 43 4.81 -16.00 17.06
C HIS A 43 5.36 -15.17 15.89
N ILE A 44 5.96 -15.81 14.86
CA ILE A 44 6.40 -15.13 13.64
C ILE A 44 5.23 -14.43 12.92
N ALA A 45 4.06 -15.09 12.84
CA ALA A 45 2.89 -14.52 12.18
C ALA A 45 2.28 -13.35 12.98
N GLU A 46 2.40 -13.35 14.30
CA GLU A 46 1.92 -12.28 15.18
C GLU A 46 2.85 -11.07 15.18
N GLU A 47 4.16 -11.28 15.26
CA GLU A 47 5.17 -10.21 15.24
C GLU A 47 5.38 -9.64 13.81
N GLY A 48 5.18 -10.45 12.77
CA GLY A 48 5.38 -10.09 11.37
C GLY A 48 6.84 -9.95 10.95
N THR A 49 7.78 -10.17 11.86
CA THR A 49 9.21 -10.10 11.65
C THR A 49 9.94 -11.20 12.44
N LEU A 50 11.11 -11.61 11.94
CA LEU A 50 11.99 -12.55 12.66
C LEU A 50 13.13 -11.84 13.40
N VAL A 51 13.37 -10.57 13.12
CA VAL A 51 14.57 -9.83 13.58
C VAL A 51 14.66 -9.76 15.10
N HIS A 52 13.53 -9.67 15.79
CA HIS A 52 13.46 -9.51 17.24
C HIS A 52 13.23 -10.82 18.01
N LEU A 53 13.10 -11.96 17.31
CA LEU A 53 12.84 -13.25 17.94
C LEU A 53 14.15 -13.87 18.46
N GLU A 54 14.46 -13.67 19.74
CA GLU A 54 15.69 -14.15 20.38
C GLU A 54 15.79 -15.68 20.41
N GLU A 55 14.68 -16.39 20.28
CA GLU A 55 14.62 -17.84 20.18
C GLU A 55 15.19 -18.39 18.86
N LEU A 56 15.35 -17.52 17.84
CA LEU A 56 15.96 -17.86 16.57
C LEU A 56 17.45 -17.51 16.54
N PRO A 57 18.30 -18.37 15.95
CA PRO A 57 19.71 -18.07 15.73
C PRO A 57 19.91 -16.78 14.91
N GLU A 58 20.97 -16.03 15.21
CA GLU A 58 21.28 -14.77 14.57
C GLU A 58 21.44 -14.89 13.06
N ASP A 59 22.01 -15.97 12.57
CA ASP A 59 22.21 -16.22 11.13
C ASP A 59 20.87 -16.33 10.38
N ILE A 60 19.84 -16.92 11.00
CA ILE A 60 18.47 -16.94 10.45
C ILE A 60 17.86 -15.55 10.47
N ARG A 61 17.90 -14.85 11.61
CA ARG A 61 17.33 -13.50 11.75
C ARG A 61 17.93 -12.49 10.78
N ARG A 62 19.20 -12.60 10.46
CA ARG A 62 19.89 -11.71 9.50
C ARG A 62 19.51 -11.96 8.05
N VAL A 63 19.11 -13.17 7.69
CA VAL A 63 18.75 -13.53 6.31
C VAL A 63 17.27 -13.33 6.04
N PHE A 64 16.41 -13.66 6.99
CA PHE A 64 14.96 -13.59 6.83
C PHE A 64 14.42 -12.23 7.30
N VAL A 65 14.82 -11.16 6.60
CA VAL A 65 14.34 -9.78 6.82
C VAL A 65 13.13 -9.50 5.95
N SER A 66 12.07 -8.98 6.56
CA SER A 66 10.84 -8.59 5.85
C SER A 66 10.92 -7.17 5.28
N ALA A 67 9.91 -6.79 4.48
CA ALA A 67 9.83 -5.45 3.93
C ALA A 67 9.79 -4.35 5.00
N HIS A 68 9.22 -4.63 6.16
CA HIS A 68 9.10 -3.68 7.26
C HIS A 68 10.39 -3.55 8.10
N ASP A 69 11.27 -4.54 8.03
CA ASP A 69 12.57 -4.50 8.70
C ASP A 69 13.61 -3.66 7.95
N ILE A 70 13.34 -3.37 6.68
CA ILE A 70 14.23 -2.61 5.80
C ILE A 70 13.89 -1.13 5.90
N SER A 71 14.88 -0.28 6.15
CA SER A 71 14.62 1.16 6.24
C SER A 71 14.11 1.74 4.91
N PRO A 72 13.20 2.73 4.95
CA PRO A 72 12.67 3.40 3.76
C PRO A 72 13.76 3.97 2.83
N LEU A 73 14.84 4.48 3.41
CA LEU A 73 15.99 4.98 2.65
C LEU A 73 16.72 3.87 1.90
N TYR A 74 16.77 2.67 2.48
CA TYR A 74 17.41 1.52 1.82
C TYR A 74 16.56 0.96 0.70
N HIS A 75 15.22 0.96 0.85
CA HIS A 75 14.28 0.67 -0.23
C HIS A 75 14.53 1.57 -1.44
N THR A 76 14.72 2.87 -1.21
CA THR A 76 14.97 3.85 -2.26
C THR A 76 16.32 3.66 -2.93
N ARG A 77 17.38 3.38 -2.16
CA ARG A 77 18.72 3.08 -2.70
C ARG A 77 18.73 1.82 -3.55
N MET A 78 18.02 0.78 -3.13
CA MET A 78 17.86 -0.45 -3.92
C MET A 78 17.17 -0.17 -5.26
N GLN A 79 16.09 0.62 -5.26
CA GLN A 79 15.43 1.04 -6.49
C GLN A 79 16.36 1.82 -7.42
N ALA A 80 17.12 2.74 -6.87
CA ALA A 80 18.09 3.55 -7.64
C ALA A 80 19.17 2.70 -8.29
N ALA A 81 19.70 1.70 -7.57
CA ALA A 81 20.72 0.79 -8.12
C ALA A 81 20.21 0.01 -9.34
N PHE A 82 18.93 -0.37 -9.38
CA PHE A 82 18.34 -0.97 -10.57
C PHE A 82 18.01 0.06 -11.65
N GLN A 83 17.61 1.28 -11.26
CA GLN A 83 17.28 2.35 -12.20
C GLN A 83 18.49 2.78 -13.04
N GLU A 84 19.69 2.71 -12.50
CA GLU A 84 20.94 3.04 -13.20
C GLU A 84 21.13 2.21 -14.48
N TYR A 85 20.62 0.99 -14.48
CA TYR A 85 20.76 0.04 -15.61
C TYR A 85 19.45 -0.22 -16.36
N THR A 86 18.44 0.63 -16.15
CA THR A 86 17.10 0.42 -16.74
C THR A 86 16.62 1.69 -17.43
N ASP A 87 16.33 1.59 -18.75
CA ASP A 87 15.81 2.72 -19.53
C ASP A 87 14.40 3.14 -19.12
N ASN A 88 13.54 2.19 -18.79
CA ASN A 88 12.19 2.45 -18.26
C ASN A 88 12.23 2.77 -16.75
N ALA A 89 11.11 3.22 -16.23
CA ALA A 89 10.97 3.41 -14.78
C ALA A 89 10.98 2.05 -14.06
N VAL A 90 11.71 2.00 -12.94
CA VAL A 90 11.71 0.85 -12.05
C VAL A 90 10.59 1.03 -11.03
N SER A 91 9.63 0.09 -11.00
CA SER A 91 8.55 0.08 -10.03
C SER A 91 9.00 -0.60 -8.73
N LYS A 92 8.92 0.12 -7.64
CA LYS A 92 9.16 -0.40 -6.29
C LYS A 92 8.36 0.36 -5.25
N THR A 93 7.79 -0.38 -4.30
CA THR A 93 7.12 0.19 -3.14
C THR A 93 8.11 0.39 -1.99
N VAL A 94 8.07 1.57 -1.39
CA VAL A 94 8.71 1.86 -0.10
C VAL A 94 7.67 1.64 0.98
N ASN A 95 7.90 0.66 1.85
CA ASN A 95 6.98 0.34 2.93
C ASN A 95 7.36 1.15 4.16
N PHE A 96 6.37 1.82 4.74
CA PHE A 96 6.50 2.60 5.97
C PHE A 96 5.66 1.98 7.08
N PRO A 97 6.14 2.02 8.32
CA PRO A 97 5.34 1.64 9.47
C PRO A 97 4.19 2.64 9.71
N HIS A 98 3.21 2.25 10.52
CA HIS A 98 2.02 3.07 10.82
C HIS A 98 2.35 4.44 11.40
N ASN A 99 3.40 4.53 12.23
CA ASN A 99 3.84 5.75 12.91
C ASN A 99 4.75 6.65 12.05
N ALA A 100 4.97 6.33 10.77
CA ALA A 100 5.80 7.16 9.90
C ALA A 100 5.26 8.58 9.74
N THR A 101 6.16 9.54 9.79
CA THR A 101 5.86 10.97 9.69
C THR A 101 5.82 11.47 8.25
N LYS A 102 5.26 12.67 8.05
CA LYS A 102 5.26 13.33 6.73
C LYS A 102 6.68 13.72 6.30
N GLU A 103 7.53 14.04 7.24
CA GLU A 103 8.93 14.43 7.02
C GLU A 103 9.75 13.25 6.49
N GLU A 104 9.58 12.06 7.07
CA GLU A 104 10.22 10.83 6.57
C GLU A 104 9.79 10.48 5.16
N VAL A 105 8.50 10.65 4.85
CA VAL A 105 7.97 10.48 3.51
C VAL A 105 8.58 11.49 2.53
N ALA A 106 8.67 12.76 2.92
CA ALA A 106 9.29 13.82 2.11
C ALA A 106 10.78 13.54 1.85
N GLU A 107 11.49 13.00 2.83
CA GLU A 107 12.89 12.59 2.69
C GLU A 107 13.06 11.51 1.62
N VAL A 108 12.20 10.49 1.59
CA VAL A 108 12.20 9.43 0.58
C VAL A 108 11.96 9.98 -0.82
N TYR A 109 10.98 10.89 -1.02
CA TYR A 109 10.75 11.53 -2.31
C TYR A 109 11.95 12.34 -2.76
N THR A 110 12.54 13.11 -1.84
CA THR A 110 13.73 13.93 -2.10
C THR A 110 14.93 13.05 -2.47
N LEU A 111 15.13 11.94 -1.74
CA LEU A 111 16.21 10.99 -2.02
C LEU A 111 16.01 10.29 -3.37
N ALA A 112 14.81 9.83 -3.68
CA ALA A 112 14.50 9.19 -4.95
C ALA A 112 14.81 10.12 -6.14
N TYR A 113 14.44 11.40 -6.04
CA TYR A 113 14.78 12.41 -7.03
C TYR A 113 16.31 12.60 -7.17
N LYS A 114 17.03 12.75 -6.06
CA LYS A 114 18.49 12.93 -6.05
C LYS A 114 19.25 11.76 -6.63
N LEU A 115 18.71 10.55 -6.47
CA LEU A 115 19.29 9.30 -6.99
C LEU A 115 18.87 8.99 -8.43
N GLY A 116 18.07 9.84 -9.09
CA GLY A 116 17.66 9.67 -10.47
C GLY A 116 16.57 8.62 -10.69
N CYS A 117 15.82 8.25 -9.66
CA CYS A 117 14.66 7.39 -9.82
C CYS A 117 13.58 8.11 -10.64
N LYS A 118 12.99 7.43 -11.61
CA LYS A 118 11.93 7.98 -12.49
C LYS A 118 10.54 7.97 -11.87
N GLY A 119 10.37 7.29 -10.74
CA GLY A 119 9.15 7.25 -9.95
C GLY A 119 9.42 6.59 -8.62
N VAL A 120 8.52 6.77 -7.65
CA VAL A 120 8.55 6.10 -6.35
C VAL A 120 7.12 5.89 -5.88
N THR A 121 6.86 4.75 -5.28
CA THR A 121 5.58 4.40 -4.67
C THR A 121 5.77 4.23 -3.18
N ILE A 122 4.87 4.80 -2.39
CA ILE A 122 4.90 4.71 -0.94
C ILE A 122 3.66 3.98 -0.46
N TYR A 123 3.85 3.07 0.48
CA TYR A 123 2.78 2.44 1.24
C TYR A 123 3.07 2.55 2.73
N ARG A 124 2.18 3.22 3.46
CA ARG A 124 2.21 3.30 4.91
C ARG A 124 1.20 2.32 5.49
N ASP A 125 1.64 1.50 6.44
CA ASP A 125 0.77 0.55 7.12
C ASP A 125 -0.44 1.26 7.75
N GLY A 126 -1.63 0.65 7.65
CA GLY A 126 -2.87 1.22 8.15
C GLY A 126 -3.44 2.40 7.32
N SER A 127 -2.87 2.74 6.15
CA SER A 127 -3.38 3.82 5.30
C SER A 127 -4.64 3.47 4.50
N ARG A 128 -5.04 2.21 4.48
CA ARG A 128 -6.27 1.73 3.82
C ARG A 128 -7.13 0.95 4.80
N GLU A 129 -8.45 1.13 4.71
CA GLU A 129 -9.44 0.43 5.54
C GLU A 129 -9.42 -1.10 5.32
N ILE A 130 -9.14 -1.55 4.09
CA ILE A 130 -9.02 -2.97 3.74
C ILE A 130 -7.57 -3.23 3.33
N GLN A 131 -6.86 -3.95 4.16
CA GLN A 131 -5.52 -4.46 3.85
C GLN A 131 -5.62 -5.90 3.37
N VAL A 132 -4.95 -6.21 2.26
CA VAL A 132 -4.95 -7.57 1.67
C VAL A 132 -4.12 -8.54 2.51
N LEU A 133 -3.09 -8.05 3.20
CA LEU A 133 -2.24 -8.81 4.11
C LEU A 133 -2.25 -8.11 5.48
N ASN A 134 -2.79 -8.79 6.48
CA ASN A 134 -2.81 -8.30 7.86
C ASN A 134 -1.75 -9.05 8.67
N LEU A 135 -0.84 -8.31 9.28
CA LEU A 135 -0.17 -8.74 10.49
C LEU A 135 -1.19 -8.58 11.62
N LYS A 136 -1.27 -9.53 12.56
CA LYS A 136 -2.22 -9.42 13.69
C LYS A 136 -1.93 -8.11 14.42
N LYS A 137 -2.85 -7.15 14.40
CA LYS A 137 -2.72 -5.92 15.17
C LYS A 137 -2.64 -6.31 16.65
N LYS A 138 -1.55 -5.97 17.33
CA LYS A 138 -1.62 -5.71 18.77
C LYS A 138 -2.64 -4.59 18.92
N GLU A 139 -3.70 -4.80 19.68
CA GLU A 139 -4.62 -3.75 20.07
C GLU A 139 -3.84 -2.74 20.95
N GLU A 140 -3.23 -1.75 20.29
CA GLU A 140 -2.85 -0.54 21.03
C GLU A 140 -4.14 0.19 21.37
N PRO A 141 -4.28 0.71 22.61
CA PRO A 141 -5.46 1.48 22.98
C PRO A 141 -5.61 2.62 21.96
N GLU A 142 -6.74 2.66 21.28
CA GLU A 142 -7.10 3.76 20.40
C GLU A 142 -6.92 5.06 21.17
N ALA A 143 -5.90 5.85 20.80
CA ALA A 143 -5.88 7.24 21.17
C ALA A 143 -7.17 7.84 20.60
N GLU A 144 -8.02 8.39 21.47
CA GLU A 144 -9.27 9.05 21.10
C GLU A 144 -8.96 10.03 19.96
N ALA A 145 -9.26 9.61 18.73
CA ALA A 145 -9.20 10.47 17.57
C ALA A 145 -10.26 11.56 17.81
N GLU A 146 -9.84 12.81 17.76
CA GLU A 146 -10.79 13.93 17.72
C GLU A 146 -11.84 13.63 16.65
N PRO A 147 -13.13 13.87 16.92
CA PRO A 147 -14.20 13.51 16.00
C PRO A 147 -13.95 14.22 14.66
N CYS A 148 -13.53 13.47 13.65
CA CYS A 148 -13.56 13.93 12.27
C CYS A 148 -14.97 14.41 11.97
N PRO A 149 -15.12 15.54 11.25
CA PRO A 149 -16.43 15.95 10.76
C PRO A 149 -17.06 14.77 10.03
N SER A 150 -18.32 14.50 10.32
CA SER A 150 -19.09 13.34 9.87
C SER A 150 -18.67 12.86 8.49
N PRO A 151 -18.38 11.58 8.28
CA PRO A 151 -17.94 11.07 6.99
C PRO A 151 -18.96 11.52 5.93
N ILE A 152 -18.47 12.07 4.83
CA ILE A 152 -19.31 12.41 3.68
C ILE A 152 -19.88 11.08 3.17
N VAL A 153 -21.11 10.76 3.57
CA VAL A 153 -21.81 9.57 3.11
C VAL A 153 -22.41 9.92 1.74
N PRO A 154 -22.01 9.21 0.66
CA PRO A 154 -22.62 9.41 -0.63
C PRO A 154 -24.12 9.16 -0.54
N ARG A 155 -24.92 10.12 -1.00
CA ARG A 155 -26.37 9.94 -1.05
C ARG A 155 -26.76 8.92 -2.13
N PRO A 156 -27.90 8.23 -2.03
CA PRO A 156 -28.38 7.35 -3.09
C PRO A 156 -28.49 8.10 -4.41
N ARG A 157 -27.96 7.52 -5.49
CA ARG A 157 -28.03 8.10 -6.82
C ARG A 157 -29.46 7.95 -7.36
N PRO A 158 -30.11 9.02 -7.86
CA PRO A 158 -31.39 8.92 -8.56
C PRO A 158 -31.27 8.11 -9.85
N ASP A 159 -32.35 7.46 -10.26
CA ASP A 159 -32.41 6.71 -11.54
C ASP A 159 -32.24 7.64 -12.75
N VAL A 160 -32.72 8.90 -12.66
CA VAL A 160 -32.60 9.92 -13.68
C VAL A 160 -31.93 11.15 -13.09
N THR A 161 -30.88 11.62 -13.76
CA THR A 161 -30.16 12.84 -13.43
C THR A 161 -30.16 13.79 -14.62
N HIS A 162 -30.10 15.09 -14.37
CA HIS A 162 -29.92 16.13 -15.40
C HIS A 162 -28.53 16.74 -15.23
N GLY A 163 -27.86 17.08 -16.34
CA GLY A 163 -26.53 17.63 -16.24
C GLY A 163 -26.11 18.45 -17.47
N LEU A 164 -25.00 19.15 -17.27
CA LEU A 164 -24.30 19.89 -18.31
C LEU A 164 -22.96 19.25 -18.58
N THR A 165 -22.59 19.16 -19.85
CA THR A 165 -21.25 18.72 -20.26
C THR A 165 -20.51 19.88 -20.87
N GLU A 166 -19.38 20.26 -20.28
CA GLU A 166 -18.49 21.28 -20.81
C GLU A 166 -17.26 20.64 -21.45
N LYS A 167 -16.83 21.19 -22.57
CA LYS A 167 -15.61 20.80 -23.28
C LYS A 167 -14.51 21.80 -23.00
N VAL A 168 -13.43 21.38 -22.39
CA VAL A 168 -12.26 22.20 -22.07
C VAL A 168 -11.06 21.71 -22.87
N ALA A 169 -10.34 22.62 -23.53
CA ALA A 169 -9.08 22.29 -24.19
C ALA A 169 -7.97 22.13 -23.14
N ILE A 170 -7.25 21.02 -23.18
CA ILE A 170 -6.11 20.70 -22.32
C ILE A 170 -4.90 20.37 -23.17
N GLY A 171 -3.70 20.35 -22.59
CA GLY A 171 -2.44 20.14 -23.32
C GLY A 171 -2.37 18.88 -24.16
N CYS A 172 -3.12 17.82 -23.81
CA CYS A 172 -3.16 16.55 -24.54
C CYS A 172 -4.47 16.32 -25.33
N GLY A 173 -5.30 17.34 -25.51
CA GLY A 173 -6.57 17.22 -26.28
C GLY A 173 -7.72 17.94 -25.62
N ASN A 174 -8.88 17.30 -25.57
CA ASN A 174 -10.08 17.86 -24.96
C ASN A 174 -10.50 17.06 -23.73
N LEU A 175 -10.84 17.74 -22.67
CA LEU A 175 -11.49 17.20 -21.49
C LEU A 175 -12.97 17.55 -21.53
N TYR A 176 -13.82 16.55 -21.36
CA TYR A 176 -15.26 16.72 -21.20
C TYR A 176 -15.60 16.53 -19.72
N ILE A 177 -16.18 17.54 -19.12
CA ILE A 177 -16.61 17.53 -17.72
C ILE A 177 -18.14 17.53 -17.71
N THR A 178 -18.73 16.46 -17.20
CA THR A 178 -20.18 16.35 -17.02
C THR A 178 -20.51 16.50 -15.54
N VAL A 179 -21.32 17.51 -15.22
CA VAL A 179 -21.81 17.73 -13.86
C VAL A 179 -23.31 17.45 -13.86
N ASN A 180 -23.71 16.42 -13.12
CA ASN A 180 -25.12 16.06 -12.97
C ASN A 180 -25.67 16.56 -11.63
N TYR A 181 -26.91 16.98 -11.64
CA TYR A 181 -27.61 17.54 -10.48
C TYR A 181 -29.07 17.05 -10.43
N ASP A 182 -29.62 17.12 -9.25
CA ASP A 182 -31.01 16.88 -8.94
C ASP A 182 -31.58 18.05 -8.09
N GLU A 183 -32.76 17.87 -7.52
CA GLU A 183 -33.44 18.87 -6.68
C GLU A 183 -32.61 19.26 -5.42
N ASN A 184 -31.67 18.42 -5.00
CA ASN A 184 -30.83 18.61 -3.82
C ASN A 184 -29.41 19.12 -4.14
N GLY A 185 -29.13 19.46 -5.41
CA GLY A 185 -27.84 19.98 -5.86
C GLY A 185 -27.00 18.97 -6.66
N ILE A 186 -25.70 19.21 -6.75
CA ILE A 186 -24.78 18.33 -7.50
C ILE A 186 -24.78 16.93 -6.89
N CYS A 187 -25.02 15.91 -7.72
CA CYS A 187 -25.02 14.51 -7.32
C CYS A 187 -23.82 13.73 -7.84
N GLU A 188 -23.27 14.09 -9.00
CA GLU A 188 -22.12 13.38 -9.57
C GLU A 188 -21.39 14.25 -10.58
N VAL A 189 -20.09 13.97 -10.75
CA VAL A 189 -19.22 14.59 -11.73
C VAL A 189 -18.49 13.49 -12.51
N PHE A 190 -18.56 13.54 -13.84
CA PHE A 190 -17.78 12.66 -14.70
C PHE A 190 -16.78 13.48 -15.52
N THR A 191 -15.58 12.92 -15.69
CA THR A 191 -14.58 13.49 -16.58
C THR A 191 -14.17 12.46 -17.63
N ASN A 192 -14.09 12.89 -18.89
CA ASN A 192 -13.69 12.04 -20.00
C ASN A 192 -12.79 12.82 -20.96
N THR A 193 -11.67 12.23 -21.36
CA THR A 193 -10.73 12.82 -22.33
C THR A 193 -11.09 12.53 -23.80
N GLY A 194 -12.22 11.89 -24.04
CA GLY A 194 -12.68 11.56 -25.39
C GLY A 194 -11.75 10.58 -26.12
N ARG A 195 -11.66 10.73 -27.46
CA ARG A 195 -10.85 9.83 -28.31
C ARG A 195 -9.33 10.09 -28.26
N ALA A 196 -8.88 11.10 -27.55
CA ALA A 196 -7.50 11.60 -27.61
C ALA A 196 -6.50 10.84 -26.72
N GLY A 197 -6.83 9.65 -26.24
CA GLY A 197 -5.85 8.75 -25.59
C GLY A 197 -5.29 9.23 -24.24
N GLY A 198 -5.95 10.16 -23.56
CA GLY A 198 -5.60 10.53 -22.19
C GLY A 198 -5.83 9.37 -21.21
N CYS A 199 -5.19 9.40 -20.03
CA CYS A 199 -5.38 8.37 -19.01
C CYS A 199 -6.76 8.55 -18.33
N PRO A 200 -7.78 7.71 -18.62
CA PRO A 200 -9.11 7.84 -18.04
C PRO A 200 -9.10 7.74 -16.52
N SER A 201 -8.24 6.88 -15.97
CA SER A 201 -8.11 6.65 -14.54
C SER A 201 -7.60 7.88 -13.78
N GLN A 202 -6.72 8.68 -14.38
CA GLN A 202 -6.22 9.90 -13.75
C GLN A 202 -7.29 11.00 -13.69
N SER A 203 -8.03 11.19 -14.79
CA SER A 203 -9.11 12.19 -14.82
C SER A 203 -10.27 11.81 -13.90
N GLU A 204 -10.58 10.53 -13.76
CA GLU A 204 -11.58 10.01 -12.83
C GLU A 204 -11.14 10.20 -11.37
N ALA A 205 -9.86 9.91 -11.04
CA ALA A 205 -9.33 10.12 -9.70
C ALA A 205 -9.30 11.58 -9.28
N THR A 206 -9.14 12.51 -10.23
CA THR A 206 -9.14 13.96 -9.96
C THR A 206 -10.56 14.50 -9.75
N ALA A 207 -11.57 13.83 -10.28
CA ALA A 207 -12.98 14.23 -10.17
C ALA A 207 -13.67 13.77 -8.87
N ARG A 208 -13.06 12.87 -8.12
CA ARG A 208 -13.52 12.37 -6.81
C ARG A 208 -13.04 13.27 -5.69
#